data_dc4988783651c9cf7c31255985071bdc
#
_entry.id   dc4988783651c9cf7c31255985071bdc
#
_cell.length_a   1.000
_cell.length_b   1.000
_cell.length_c   1.000
_cell.angle_alpha   90.00
_cell.angle_beta   90.00
_cell.angle_gamma   90.00
#
_symmetry.space_group_name_H-M   'P 1'
#
loop_
_entity.id
_entity.type
_entity.pdbx_description
1 polymer ?
#
loop_
_entity_poly.entity_id
_entity_poly.type
_entity_poly.pdbx_seq_one_letter_code
_entity_poly.pdbx_strand_id
1 'polypeptide(L)'
;MNDARYVEHLPIFLDVARLGSFSAAARRLGMVPSSLVRHIDALESALGATLFVRSTRGLLLTDAGELLLTRAAALMTDITGIHAELNALNETP
;
A
#
# COMPACT_ATOMS: atom_id res chain seq x y z
N MET A 1 3.39 -20.53 -6.00
CA MET A 1 4.62 -19.92 -5.51
C MET A 1 4.33 -18.62 -4.80
N ASN A 2 5.02 -18.38 -3.73
CA ASN A 2 4.80 -17.17 -2.95
C ASN A 2 5.99 -16.23 -3.10
N ASP A 3 5.75 -15.03 -3.61
CA ASP A 3 6.76 -14.01 -3.69
C ASP A 3 6.37 -12.86 -2.75
N ALA A 4 6.97 -12.87 -1.57
CA ALA A 4 6.65 -11.89 -0.53
C ALA A 4 7.28 -10.51 -0.79
N ARG A 5 8.04 -10.35 -1.87
CA ARG A 5 8.68 -9.07 -2.15
C ARG A 5 7.68 -7.95 -2.39
N TYR A 6 6.46 -8.27 -2.83
CA TYR A 6 5.45 -7.26 -3.03
C TYR A 6 5.00 -6.60 -1.71
N VAL A 7 5.26 -7.25 -0.58
CA VAL A 7 4.84 -6.74 0.73
C VAL A 7 5.42 -5.36 1.02
N GLU A 8 6.64 -5.11 0.58
CA GLU A 8 7.28 -3.81 0.82
C GLU A 8 6.62 -2.66 0.04
N HIS A 9 5.82 -2.99 -0.98
CA HIS A 9 5.09 -1.98 -1.75
C HIS A 9 3.71 -1.69 -1.17
N LEU A 10 3.23 -2.49 -0.21
CA LEU A 10 1.88 -2.32 0.33
C LEU A 10 1.64 -0.97 1.02
N PRO A 11 2.57 -0.43 1.83
CA PRO A 11 2.35 0.89 2.42
C PRO A 11 2.19 1.99 1.37
N ILE A 12 2.95 1.91 0.29
CA ILE A 12 2.85 2.88 -0.82
C ILE A 12 1.49 2.73 -1.49
N PHE A 13 1.07 1.50 -1.77
CA PHE A 13 -0.25 1.24 -2.35
C PHE A 13 -1.37 1.82 -1.47
N LEU A 14 -1.30 1.60 -0.16
CA LEU A 14 -2.32 2.11 0.76
C LEU A 14 -2.43 3.62 0.72
N ASP A 15 -1.30 4.33 0.69
CA ASP A 15 -1.31 5.79 0.60
C ASP A 15 -1.92 6.27 -0.72
N VAL A 16 -1.56 5.64 -1.84
CA VAL A 16 -2.13 5.98 -3.14
C VAL A 16 -3.64 5.75 -3.14
N ALA A 17 -4.08 4.60 -2.62
CA ALA A 17 -5.50 4.25 -2.58
C ALA A 17 -6.30 5.22 -1.71
N ARG A 18 -5.76 5.58 -0.55
CA ARG A 18 -6.44 6.46 0.40
C ARG A 18 -6.50 7.90 -0.08
N LEU A 19 -5.44 8.36 -0.73
CA LEU A 19 -5.37 9.74 -1.22
C LEU A 19 -6.00 9.90 -2.60
N GLY A 20 -6.18 8.81 -3.33
CA GLY A 20 -6.78 8.83 -4.66
C GLY A 20 -5.96 9.58 -5.69
N SER A 21 -4.64 9.69 -5.48
CA SER A 21 -3.77 10.48 -6.34
C SER A 21 -2.33 10.05 -6.18
N PHE A 22 -1.64 9.80 -7.29
CA PHE A 22 -0.22 9.51 -7.29
C PHE A 22 0.59 10.72 -6.82
N SER A 23 0.22 11.91 -7.27
CA SER A 23 0.93 13.13 -6.89
C SER A 23 0.85 13.41 -5.40
N ALA A 24 -0.34 13.26 -4.82
CA ALA A 24 -0.55 13.48 -3.39
C ALA A 24 0.22 12.47 -2.56
N ALA A 25 0.20 11.19 -2.97
CA ALA A 25 0.94 10.15 -2.28
C ALA A 25 2.44 10.38 -2.34
N ALA A 26 2.95 10.78 -3.51
CA ALA A 26 4.37 11.08 -3.69
C ALA A 26 4.80 12.21 -2.76
N ARG A 27 4.02 13.27 -2.65
CA ARG A 27 4.31 14.37 -1.74
C ARG A 27 4.36 13.91 -0.29
N ARG A 28 3.35 13.12 0.11
CA ARG A 28 3.28 12.60 1.48
C ARG A 28 4.48 11.74 1.83
N LEU A 29 4.94 10.93 0.88
CA LEU A 29 6.03 9.98 1.10
C LEU A 29 7.42 10.57 0.82
N GLY A 30 7.48 11.81 0.34
CA GLY A 30 8.74 12.43 -0.04
C GLY A 30 9.39 11.72 -1.22
N MET A 31 8.59 11.21 -2.15
CA MET A 31 9.06 10.46 -3.32
C MET A 31 8.85 11.26 -4.60
N VAL A 32 9.71 10.99 -5.58
CA VAL A 32 9.50 11.46 -6.95
C VAL A 32 8.32 10.67 -7.53
N PRO A 33 7.35 11.33 -8.19
CA PRO A 33 6.17 10.63 -8.72
C PRO A 33 6.49 9.43 -9.63
N SER A 34 7.52 9.54 -10.46
CA SER A 34 7.91 8.43 -11.33
C SER A 34 8.40 7.21 -10.55
N SER A 35 9.06 7.42 -9.42
CA SER A 35 9.47 6.32 -8.54
C SER A 35 8.27 5.64 -7.91
N LEU A 36 7.30 6.44 -7.46
CA LEU A 36 6.08 5.92 -6.88
C LEU A 36 5.33 5.05 -7.88
N VAL A 37 5.20 5.52 -9.13
CA VAL A 37 4.51 4.76 -10.18
C VAL A 37 5.21 3.43 -10.43
N ARG A 38 6.54 3.41 -10.40
CA ARG A 38 7.29 2.16 -10.56
C ARG A 38 7.01 1.15 -9.44
N HIS A 39 6.86 1.62 -8.21
CA HIS A 39 6.48 0.74 -7.09
C HIS A 39 5.10 0.12 -7.32
N ILE A 40 4.16 0.92 -7.81
CA ILE A 40 2.81 0.43 -8.11
C ILE A 40 2.85 -0.56 -9.28
N ASP A 41 3.60 -0.25 -10.33
CA ASP A 41 3.75 -1.15 -11.47
C ASP A 41 4.37 -2.49 -11.04
N ALA A 42 5.37 -2.45 -10.18
CA ALA A 42 6.01 -3.65 -9.65
C ALA A 42 5.03 -4.49 -8.84
N LEU A 43 4.20 -3.84 -8.03
CA LEU A 43 3.18 -4.51 -7.24
C LEU A 43 2.13 -5.18 -8.14
N GLU A 44 1.64 -4.46 -9.14
CA GLU A 44 0.67 -5.01 -10.08
C GLU A 44 1.25 -6.20 -10.84
N SER A 45 2.51 -6.08 -11.24
CA SER A 45 3.20 -7.16 -11.93
C SER A 45 3.36 -8.39 -11.04
N ALA A 46 3.79 -8.20 -9.80
CA ALA A 46 3.99 -9.30 -8.85
C ALA A 46 2.69 -10.03 -8.52
N LEU A 47 1.59 -9.29 -8.43
CA LEU A 47 0.27 -9.86 -8.11
C LEU A 47 -0.49 -10.34 -9.35
N GLY A 48 -0.04 -9.96 -10.55
CA GLY A 48 -0.74 -10.29 -11.78
C GLY A 48 -2.12 -9.64 -11.87
N ALA A 49 -2.26 -8.43 -11.32
CA ALA A 49 -3.54 -7.75 -11.27
C ALA A 49 -3.38 -6.25 -11.46
N THR A 50 -4.31 -5.63 -12.18
CA THR A 50 -4.40 -4.19 -12.28
C THR A 50 -5.17 -3.68 -11.07
N LEU A 51 -4.58 -2.76 -10.33
CA LEU A 51 -5.15 -2.27 -9.07
C LEU A 51 -5.85 -0.93 -9.24
N PHE A 52 -5.41 -0.13 -10.20
CA PHE A 52 -5.94 1.22 -10.43
C PHE A 52 -6.33 1.42 -11.88
N VAL A 53 -7.39 2.22 -12.09
CA VAL A 53 -7.77 2.74 -13.38
C VAL A 53 -7.59 4.25 -13.35
N ARG A 54 -6.86 4.79 -14.32
CA ARG A 54 -6.66 6.23 -14.45
C ARG A 54 -7.70 6.79 -15.38
N SER A 55 -8.35 7.87 -14.97
CA SER A 55 -9.33 8.56 -15.80
C SER A 55 -9.19 10.06 -15.63
N THR A 56 -9.93 10.81 -16.43
CA THR A 56 -9.97 12.27 -16.30
C THR A 56 -10.55 12.70 -14.96
N ARG A 57 -11.30 11.83 -14.31
CA ARG A 57 -11.89 12.09 -12.98
C ARG A 57 -10.95 11.74 -11.83
N GLY A 58 -9.78 11.23 -12.14
CA GLY A 58 -8.80 10.84 -11.14
C GLY A 58 -8.50 9.34 -11.16
N LEU A 59 -8.05 8.85 -10.04
CA LEU A 59 -7.59 7.48 -9.87
C LEU A 59 -8.65 6.67 -9.15
N LEU A 60 -9.07 5.56 -9.77
CA LEU A 60 -10.10 4.68 -9.21
C LEU A 60 -9.50 3.30 -8.96
N LEU A 61 -9.98 2.63 -7.92
CA LEU A 61 -9.59 1.24 -7.65
C LEU A 61 -10.38 0.29 -8.54
N THR A 62 -9.70 -0.74 -9.04
CA THR A 62 -10.36 -1.90 -9.64
C THR A 62 -10.93 -2.78 -8.53
N ASP A 63 -11.67 -3.83 -8.90
CA ASP A 63 -12.12 -4.82 -7.91
C ASP A 63 -10.93 -5.45 -7.18
N ALA A 64 -9.85 -5.74 -7.92
CA ALA A 64 -8.62 -6.25 -7.33
C ALA A 64 -8.01 -5.24 -6.36
N GLY A 65 -8.02 -3.95 -6.72
CA GLY A 65 -7.53 -2.89 -5.86
C GLY A 65 -8.35 -2.75 -4.59
N GLU A 66 -9.65 -2.87 -4.68
CA GLU A 66 -10.55 -2.85 -3.51
C GLU A 66 -10.26 -4.01 -2.56
N LEU A 67 -10.10 -5.20 -3.11
CA LEU A 67 -9.77 -6.38 -2.32
C LEU A 67 -8.42 -6.19 -1.62
N LEU A 68 -7.42 -5.73 -2.36
CA LEU A 68 -6.09 -5.51 -1.79
C LEU A 68 -6.13 -4.44 -0.70
N LEU A 69 -6.87 -3.36 -0.92
CA LEU A 69 -6.98 -2.29 0.08
C LEU A 69 -7.50 -2.84 1.41
N THR A 70 -8.58 -3.63 1.36
CA THR A 70 -9.18 -4.22 2.56
C THR A 70 -8.18 -5.13 3.28
N ARG A 71 -7.53 -6.02 2.53
CA ARG A 71 -6.61 -7.00 3.12
C ARG A 71 -5.32 -6.36 3.62
N ALA A 72 -4.75 -5.44 2.83
CA ALA A 72 -3.51 -4.78 3.21
C ALA A 72 -3.70 -3.88 4.43
N ALA A 73 -4.83 -3.19 4.52
CA ALA A 73 -5.13 -2.36 5.68
C ALA A 73 -5.21 -3.20 6.95
N ALA A 74 -5.86 -4.36 6.89
CA ALA A 74 -5.94 -5.29 8.02
C ALA A 74 -4.56 -5.81 8.41
N LEU A 75 -3.73 -6.14 7.42
CA LEU A 75 -2.37 -6.61 7.66
C LEU A 75 -1.52 -5.54 8.36
N MET A 76 -1.62 -4.29 7.92
CA MET A 76 -0.89 -3.19 8.54
C MET A 76 -1.34 -2.97 9.99
N THR A 77 -2.63 -3.11 10.26
CA THR A 77 -3.15 -3.03 11.63
C THR A 77 -2.56 -4.13 12.50
N ASP A 78 -2.46 -5.35 11.98
CA ASP A 78 -1.85 -6.46 12.71
C ASP A 78 -0.38 -6.19 13.02
N ILE A 79 0.37 -5.67 12.05
CA ILE A 79 1.78 -5.33 12.25
C ILE A 79 1.92 -4.26 13.34
N THR A 80 1.10 -3.22 13.29
CA THR A 80 1.09 -2.18 14.33
C THR A 80 0.77 -2.76 15.71
N GLY A 81 -0.17 -3.70 15.75
CA GLY A 81 -0.53 -4.40 16.97
C GLY A 81 0.63 -5.17 17.58
N ILE A 82 1.45 -5.81 16.74
CA ILE A 82 2.64 -6.52 17.21
C ILE A 82 3.59 -5.56 17.91
N HIS A 83 3.86 -4.41 17.31
CA HIS A 83 4.72 -3.39 17.92
C HIS A 83 4.16 -2.91 19.25
N ALA A 84 2.86 -2.64 19.31
CA ALA A 84 2.23 -2.18 20.55
C ALA A 84 2.33 -3.21 21.65
N GLU A 85 2.11 -4.49 21.34
CA GLU A 85 2.20 -5.57 22.33
C GLU A 85 3.62 -5.76 22.83
N LEU A 86 4.61 -5.67 21.96
CA LEU A 86 6.01 -5.77 22.34
C LEU A 86 6.43 -4.60 23.23
N ASN A 87 5.99 -3.39 22.89
CA ASN A 87 6.27 -2.21 23.69
C ASN A 87 5.64 -2.32 25.09
N ALA A 88 4.42 -2.86 25.16
CA ALA A 88 3.75 -3.06 26.44
C ALA A 88 4.52 -4.01 27.35
N LEU A 89 5.11 -5.06 26.79
CA LEU A 89 5.95 -5.99 27.55
C LEU A 89 7.19 -5.29 28.09
N ASN A 90 7.81 -4.42 27.29
CA ASN A 90 9.01 -3.71 27.70
C ASN A 90 8.73 -2.67 28.79
N GLU A 91 7.52 -2.14 28.86
CA GLU A 91 7.11 -1.16 29.87
C GLU A 91 6.68 -1.79 31.19
N THR A 92 6.49 -3.09 31.21
CA THR A 92 6.06 -3.79 32.43
C THR A 92 7.27 -3.95 33.34
N PRO A 93 7.18 -3.48 34.62
CA PRO A 93 8.25 -3.65 35.60
C PRO A 93 8.54 -5.12 35.90
#